data_4b575cbca7219c27c2c72e0c767d9156
#
_entry.id   4b575cbca7219c27c2c72e0c767d9156
#
_cell.length_a   1.000
_cell.length_b   1.000
_cell.length_c   1.000
_cell.angle_alpha   90.00
_cell.angle_beta   90.00
_cell.angle_gamma   90.00
#
_symmetry.space_group_name_H-M   'P 1'
#
loop_
_entity.id
_entity.type
_entity.pdbx_description
1 polymer ?
#
loop_
_entity_poly.entity_id
_entity_poly.type
_entity_poly.pdbx_seq_one_letter_code
_entity_poly.pdbx_strand_id
1 'polypeptide(L)'
;MVQDLHLTDAGRTFRENEILLTGANGFLGKVILAMLLDRYPHLKHLHVLLRSGRNLSQKERFNAEVMDSPVMAGLIMRRGETFVREKVSIWPGELSQPDCGLGSVALSEIAARVRLIINCAGKVEFFPPVDESLMANVDGVENVVALARRAGARLLHVSTCFVSGEANGLIEETEPILGFYPHRKGPDDNAFNALEELAYCREQIRLIVETDGAVEADDRTSRSKETAQKLVALGKRRAEHWGWVNTYTYSKSLGEQLIAREKDLEWTIVRPAIVESALRFPFPGWIEGGRTAAPLVLMAMGGLKHWPVRRDTPLEVVPVDLVAAAIITVGALLLDRRAERVYQLGTADVNPVKLGPLVNLLRKEARKRAGRNGAGGLPIRISASRGRARFVSMEEARARRLRLEKRIQRAQAILDRMYSAVKNTGLPGKKSLASWQGALRTLGLQARFREQTLDQYLPFILHNRYIFESENIRSAYSRISEKDKMLLPWDPERIHWKNYWIHHQIEGIEKWIQPKAVKEWAFKI
;
A
#
# COMPACT_ATOMS: atom_id res chain seq x y z
N MET A 1 9.20 -33.09 -30.61
CA MET A 1 7.74 -32.91 -30.48
C MET A 1 7.52 -31.64 -29.70
N VAL A 2 7.13 -30.57 -30.40
CA VAL A 2 6.65 -29.34 -29.74
C VAL A 2 5.30 -29.74 -29.14
N GLN A 3 5.23 -29.86 -27.81
CA GLN A 3 3.93 -29.96 -27.14
C GLN A 3 3.15 -28.70 -27.55
N ASP A 4 2.00 -28.88 -28.18
CA ASP A 4 1.01 -27.82 -28.37
C ASP A 4 0.70 -27.26 -26.97
N LEU A 5 1.40 -26.21 -26.59
CA LEU A 5 1.16 -25.48 -25.34
C LEU A 5 -0.20 -24.81 -25.50
N HIS A 6 -1.24 -25.50 -25.03
CA HIS A 6 -2.59 -24.95 -24.98
C HIS A 6 -2.56 -23.66 -24.17
N LEU A 7 -2.59 -22.51 -24.85
CA LEU A 7 -2.56 -21.20 -24.20
C LEU A 7 -3.90 -20.94 -23.50
N THR A 8 -3.86 -20.39 -22.30
CA THR A 8 -5.04 -19.96 -21.57
C THR A 8 -5.68 -18.77 -22.29
N ASP A 9 -6.97 -18.86 -22.62
CA ASP A 9 -7.81 -17.76 -23.11
C ASP A 9 -8.54 -17.14 -21.92
N ALA A 10 -8.03 -16.01 -21.41
CA ALA A 10 -8.60 -15.31 -20.28
C ALA A 10 -10.03 -14.83 -20.56
N GLY A 11 -10.30 -14.42 -21.81
CA GLY A 11 -11.63 -14.00 -22.21
C GLY A 11 -12.67 -15.12 -22.12
N ARG A 12 -12.33 -16.35 -22.54
CA ARG A 12 -13.17 -17.53 -22.35
C ARG A 12 -13.36 -17.85 -20.88
N THR A 13 -12.25 -17.90 -20.14
CA THR A 13 -12.24 -18.25 -18.73
C THR A 13 -13.16 -17.33 -17.91
N PHE A 14 -13.12 -16.02 -18.17
CA PHE A 14 -13.98 -15.06 -17.46
C PHE A 14 -15.44 -15.04 -17.95
N ARG A 15 -15.74 -15.52 -19.16
CA ARG A 15 -17.14 -15.73 -19.61
C ARG A 15 -17.80 -16.92 -18.92
N GLU A 16 -17.02 -17.92 -18.54
CA GLU A 16 -17.54 -19.15 -17.93
C GLU A 16 -17.63 -19.06 -16.41
N ASN A 17 -16.85 -18.20 -15.76
CA ASN A 17 -16.70 -18.16 -14.30
C ASN A 17 -17.09 -16.81 -13.72
N GLU A 18 -17.79 -16.84 -12.58
CA GLU A 18 -18.09 -15.64 -11.79
C GLU A 18 -16.97 -15.38 -10.77
N ILE A 19 -16.66 -14.11 -10.55
CA ILE A 19 -15.53 -13.65 -9.75
C ILE A 19 -16.03 -12.84 -8.55
N LEU A 20 -15.50 -13.09 -7.37
CA LEU A 20 -15.66 -12.22 -6.19
C LEU A 20 -14.39 -11.40 -5.99
N LEU A 21 -14.53 -10.08 -5.95
CA LEU A 21 -13.45 -9.15 -5.65
C LEU A 21 -13.69 -8.48 -4.29
N THR A 22 -12.76 -8.63 -3.37
CA THR A 22 -12.72 -7.85 -2.13
C THR A 22 -11.80 -6.64 -2.28
N GLY A 23 -12.04 -5.57 -1.51
CA GLY A 23 -11.20 -4.36 -1.59
C GLY A 23 -11.37 -3.54 -2.88
N ALA A 24 -12.48 -3.70 -3.61
CA ALA A 24 -12.77 -3.01 -4.87
C ALA A 24 -12.79 -1.47 -4.75
N ASN A 25 -12.96 -0.92 -3.56
CA ASN A 25 -12.91 0.52 -3.29
C ASN A 25 -11.50 1.05 -2.95
N GLY A 26 -10.51 0.17 -2.86
CA GLY A 26 -9.10 0.56 -2.67
C GLY A 26 -8.42 0.95 -3.98
N PHE A 27 -7.23 1.55 -3.87
CA PHE A 27 -6.43 2.01 -5.01
C PHE A 27 -6.23 0.93 -6.09
N LEU A 28 -5.69 -0.23 -5.73
CA LEU A 28 -5.47 -1.34 -6.65
C LEU A 28 -6.79 -2.02 -7.06
N GLY A 29 -7.71 -2.22 -6.11
CA GLY A 29 -8.99 -2.91 -6.39
C GLY A 29 -9.86 -2.19 -7.41
N LYS A 30 -9.87 -0.85 -7.42
CA LYS A 30 -10.55 -0.05 -8.45
C LYS A 30 -9.98 -0.29 -9.84
N VAL A 31 -8.66 -0.41 -9.96
CA VAL A 31 -8.01 -0.66 -11.26
C VAL A 31 -8.31 -2.08 -11.73
N ILE A 32 -8.26 -3.07 -10.84
CA ILE A 32 -8.64 -4.45 -11.16
C ILE A 32 -10.08 -4.50 -11.67
N LEU A 33 -11.03 -3.91 -10.94
CA LEU A 33 -12.44 -3.86 -11.31
C LEU A 33 -12.64 -3.20 -12.69
N ALA A 34 -12.10 -2.00 -12.86
CA ALA A 34 -12.25 -1.24 -14.10
C ALA A 34 -11.59 -1.96 -15.29
N MET A 35 -10.41 -2.56 -15.09
CA MET A 35 -9.68 -3.29 -16.14
C MET A 35 -10.40 -4.58 -16.54
N LEU A 36 -10.95 -5.35 -15.61
CA LEU A 36 -11.78 -6.52 -15.90
C LEU A 36 -12.98 -6.14 -16.76
N LEU A 37 -13.73 -5.11 -16.38
CA LEU A 37 -14.93 -4.66 -17.10
C LEU A 37 -14.59 -4.06 -18.48
N ASP A 38 -13.48 -3.35 -18.58
CA ASP A 38 -13.07 -2.71 -19.84
C ASP A 38 -12.51 -3.71 -20.86
N ARG A 39 -11.61 -4.59 -20.41
CA ARG A 39 -10.89 -5.53 -21.26
C ARG A 39 -11.69 -6.80 -21.58
N TYR A 40 -12.56 -7.20 -20.65
CA TYR A 40 -13.41 -8.40 -20.77
C TYR A 40 -14.90 -8.08 -20.60
N PRO A 41 -15.50 -7.29 -21.52
CA PRO A 41 -16.91 -6.85 -21.39
C PRO A 41 -17.92 -8.00 -21.39
N HIS A 42 -17.51 -9.18 -21.88
CA HIS A 42 -18.32 -10.39 -21.90
C HIS A 42 -18.05 -11.31 -20.71
N LEU A 43 -17.31 -10.85 -19.67
CA LEU A 43 -17.18 -11.61 -18.44
C LEU A 43 -18.56 -11.97 -17.89
N LYS A 44 -18.66 -13.12 -17.22
CA LYS A 44 -19.95 -13.63 -16.74
C LYS A 44 -20.57 -12.70 -15.71
N HIS A 45 -19.91 -12.51 -14.57
CA HIS A 45 -20.37 -11.60 -13.52
C HIS A 45 -19.25 -11.31 -12.51
N LEU A 46 -19.29 -10.12 -11.90
CA LEU A 46 -18.43 -9.71 -10.80
C LEU A 46 -19.26 -9.48 -9.54
N HIS A 47 -18.84 -10.08 -8.45
CA HIS A 47 -19.36 -9.81 -7.12
C HIS A 47 -18.35 -8.95 -6.37
N VAL A 48 -18.82 -7.88 -5.73
CA VAL A 48 -18.01 -6.99 -4.91
C VAL A 48 -18.51 -7.08 -3.47
N LEU A 49 -17.61 -7.45 -2.57
CA LEU A 49 -17.89 -7.43 -1.14
C LEU A 49 -17.47 -6.08 -0.57
N LEU A 50 -18.40 -5.36 0.04
CA LEU A 50 -18.16 -4.02 0.56
C LEU A 50 -18.91 -3.79 1.87
N ARG A 51 -18.18 -3.36 2.90
CA ARG A 51 -18.81 -2.96 4.18
C ARG A 51 -19.56 -1.65 4.04
N SER A 52 -20.62 -1.45 4.82
CA SER A 52 -21.30 -0.17 4.96
C SER A 52 -20.34 0.89 5.53
N GLY A 53 -20.56 2.15 5.17
CA GLY A 53 -19.90 3.30 5.81
C GLY A 53 -20.64 3.70 7.09
N ARG A 54 -20.13 4.69 7.84
CA ARG A 54 -20.80 5.22 9.04
C ARG A 54 -22.22 5.71 8.76
N ASN A 55 -22.46 6.36 7.62
CA ASN A 55 -23.74 6.94 7.23
C ASN A 55 -24.13 6.58 5.78
N LEU A 56 -23.49 5.56 5.18
CA LEU A 56 -23.72 5.16 3.79
C LEU A 56 -23.93 3.66 3.73
N SER A 57 -24.95 3.23 3.02
CA SER A 57 -25.09 1.83 2.63
C SER A 57 -23.92 1.40 1.74
N GLN A 58 -23.70 0.10 1.60
CA GLN A 58 -22.68 -0.44 0.70
C GLN A 58 -22.85 0.00 -0.77
N LYS A 59 -24.12 0.17 -1.24
CA LYS A 59 -24.42 0.66 -2.60
C LYS A 59 -24.06 2.14 -2.77
N GLU A 60 -24.45 2.98 -1.82
CA GLU A 60 -24.08 4.40 -1.82
C GLU A 60 -22.57 4.57 -1.74
N ARG A 61 -21.92 3.76 -0.91
CA ARG A 61 -20.48 3.74 -0.80
C ARG A 61 -19.79 3.31 -2.10
N PHE A 62 -20.31 2.29 -2.77
CA PHE A 62 -19.81 1.87 -4.07
C PHE A 62 -19.94 2.98 -5.10
N ASN A 63 -21.07 3.66 -5.14
CA ASN A 63 -21.25 4.81 -6.02
C ASN A 63 -20.24 5.91 -5.73
N ALA A 64 -20.14 6.39 -4.50
CA ALA A 64 -19.27 7.50 -4.12
C ALA A 64 -17.76 7.17 -4.24
N GLU A 65 -17.35 5.95 -3.89
CA GLU A 65 -15.92 5.60 -3.85
C GLU A 65 -15.42 4.92 -5.13
N VAL A 66 -16.29 4.25 -5.88
CA VAL A 66 -15.91 3.49 -7.09
C VAL A 66 -16.47 4.13 -8.36
N MET A 67 -17.81 4.26 -8.49
CA MET A 67 -18.43 4.77 -9.72
C MET A 67 -18.01 6.21 -10.02
N ASP A 68 -17.98 7.08 -9.00
CA ASP A 68 -17.58 8.49 -9.13
C ASP A 68 -16.04 8.65 -9.20
N SER A 69 -15.28 7.55 -9.11
CA SER A 69 -13.83 7.60 -9.23
C SER A 69 -13.40 7.88 -10.68
N PRO A 70 -12.37 8.71 -10.89
CA PRO A 70 -11.79 8.94 -12.22
C PRO A 70 -11.38 7.66 -12.96
N VAL A 71 -11.11 6.57 -12.25
CA VAL A 71 -10.81 5.25 -12.81
C VAL A 71 -11.94 4.74 -13.68
N MET A 72 -13.18 4.96 -13.28
CA MET A 72 -14.36 4.48 -13.99
C MET A 72 -14.79 5.38 -15.14
N ALA A 73 -14.36 6.64 -15.17
CA ALA A 73 -14.86 7.64 -16.12
C ALA A 73 -14.74 7.19 -17.59
N GLY A 74 -13.59 6.65 -17.99
CA GLY A 74 -13.38 6.17 -19.35
C GLY A 74 -14.23 4.94 -19.71
N LEU A 75 -14.44 4.04 -18.76
CA LEU A 75 -15.32 2.88 -18.94
C LEU A 75 -16.78 3.31 -19.08
N ILE A 76 -17.24 4.18 -18.19
CA ILE A 76 -18.62 4.71 -18.18
C ILE A 76 -18.90 5.48 -19.48
N MET A 77 -17.96 6.29 -19.95
CA MET A 77 -18.09 7.02 -21.20
C MET A 77 -18.25 6.09 -22.41
N ARG A 78 -17.55 4.95 -22.45
CA ARG A 78 -17.61 4.00 -23.58
C ARG A 78 -18.79 3.05 -23.52
N ARG A 79 -19.24 2.63 -22.32
CA ARG A 79 -20.20 1.55 -22.15
C ARG A 79 -21.47 1.92 -21.38
N GLY A 80 -21.49 3.09 -20.75
CA GLY A 80 -22.58 3.52 -19.89
C GLY A 80 -22.52 2.94 -18.47
N GLU A 81 -23.18 3.59 -17.53
CA GLU A 81 -23.30 3.10 -16.15
C GLU A 81 -24.13 1.82 -16.05
N THR A 82 -25.17 1.67 -16.88
CA THR A 82 -26.05 0.50 -16.93
C THR A 82 -25.24 -0.78 -17.13
N PHE A 83 -24.26 -0.75 -18.04
CA PHE A 83 -23.35 -1.89 -18.25
C PHE A 83 -22.64 -2.31 -16.96
N VAL A 84 -22.12 -1.36 -16.18
CA VAL A 84 -21.44 -1.68 -14.91
C VAL A 84 -22.42 -2.27 -13.91
N ARG A 85 -23.63 -1.70 -13.80
CA ARG A 85 -24.68 -2.17 -12.89
C ARG A 85 -25.20 -3.56 -13.22
N GLU A 86 -25.24 -3.92 -14.50
CA GLU A 86 -25.62 -5.26 -14.96
C GLU A 86 -24.52 -6.30 -14.69
N LYS A 87 -23.26 -5.90 -14.75
CA LYS A 87 -22.09 -6.79 -14.58
C LYS A 87 -21.62 -6.94 -13.14
N VAL A 88 -22.03 -6.04 -12.22
CA VAL A 88 -21.51 -6.00 -10.86
C VAL A 88 -22.63 -6.10 -9.82
N SER A 89 -22.59 -7.14 -8.99
CA SER A 89 -23.40 -7.25 -7.78
C SER A 89 -22.60 -6.79 -6.56
N ILE A 90 -23.24 -5.97 -5.71
CA ILE A 90 -22.62 -5.41 -4.50
C ILE A 90 -23.24 -6.11 -3.29
N TRP A 91 -22.40 -6.76 -2.49
CA TRP A 91 -22.80 -7.51 -1.31
C TRP A 91 -22.36 -6.79 -0.03
N PRO A 92 -23.24 -6.68 0.97
CA PRO A 92 -22.84 -6.22 2.29
C PRO A 92 -21.94 -7.27 2.93
N GLY A 93 -20.78 -6.86 3.46
CA GLY A 93 -19.91 -7.80 4.15
C GLY A 93 -18.74 -7.10 4.85
N GLU A 94 -18.25 -7.76 5.89
CA GLU A 94 -17.08 -7.35 6.67
C GLU A 94 -16.18 -8.56 6.85
N LEU A 95 -15.00 -8.53 6.23
CA LEU A 95 -14.10 -9.67 6.16
C LEU A 95 -13.63 -10.17 7.53
N SER A 96 -13.58 -9.29 8.53
CA SER A 96 -13.18 -9.65 9.89
C SER A 96 -14.25 -10.43 10.67
N GLN A 97 -15.45 -10.55 10.12
CA GLN A 97 -16.55 -11.30 10.72
C GLN A 97 -16.68 -12.71 10.12
N PRO A 98 -17.19 -13.69 10.87
CA PRO A 98 -17.50 -15.01 10.32
C PRO A 98 -18.32 -14.94 9.04
N ASP A 99 -18.08 -15.87 8.12
CA ASP A 99 -18.70 -15.88 6.77
C ASP A 99 -18.51 -14.55 6.01
N CYS A 100 -17.45 -13.77 6.32
CA CYS A 100 -17.20 -12.43 5.79
C CYS A 100 -18.35 -11.44 6.08
N GLY A 101 -19.11 -11.62 7.15
CA GLY A 101 -20.27 -10.80 7.51
C GLY A 101 -21.45 -10.91 6.53
N LEU A 102 -21.49 -11.95 5.71
CA LEU A 102 -22.57 -12.21 4.76
C LEU A 102 -23.77 -12.82 5.47
N GLY A 103 -24.99 -12.33 5.19
CA GLY A 103 -26.21 -13.02 5.58
C GLY A 103 -26.39 -14.35 4.84
N SER A 104 -27.17 -15.27 5.40
CA SER A 104 -27.32 -16.65 4.89
C SER A 104 -27.71 -16.73 3.41
N VAL A 105 -28.59 -15.85 2.93
CA VAL A 105 -29.02 -15.79 1.52
C VAL A 105 -27.86 -15.38 0.61
N ALA A 106 -27.18 -14.29 0.94
CA ALA A 106 -26.02 -13.78 0.18
C ALA A 106 -24.88 -14.81 0.16
N LEU A 107 -24.61 -15.44 1.30
CA LEU A 107 -23.59 -16.49 1.43
C LEU A 107 -23.91 -17.71 0.54
N SER A 108 -25.16 -18.16 0.53
CA SER A 108 -25.60 -19.28 -0.30
C SER A 108 -25.50 -18.94 -1.79
N GLU A 109 -25.89 -17.73 -2.18
CA GLU A 109 -25.84 -17.29 -3.57
C GLU A 109 -24.38 -17.16 -4.07
N ILE A 110 -23.49 -16.53 -3.30
CA ILE A 110 -22.07 -16.43 -3.61
C ILE A 110 -21.44 -17.83 -3.70
N ALA A 111 -21.71 -18.70 -2.73
CA ALA A 111 -21.15 -20.05 -2.69
C ALA A 111 -21.58 -20.89 -3.91
N ALA A 112 -22.81 -20.73 -4.39
CA ALA A 112 -23.30 -21.45 -5.56
C ALA A 112 -22.63 -21.00 -6.89
N ARG A 113 -22.27 -19.71 -7.01
CA ARG A 113 -21.93 -19.08 -8.30
C ARG A 113 -20.46 -18.76 -8.48
N VAL A 114 -19.76 -18.29 -7.44
CA VAL A 114 -18.37 -17.83 -7.50
C VAL A 114 -17.40 -18.99 -7.71
N ARG A 115 -16.44 -18.81 -8.59
CA ARG A 115 -15.38 -19.79 -8.88
C ARG A 115 -13.96 -19.23 -8.69
N LEU A 116 -13.84 -17.92 -8.59
CA LEU A 116 -12.58 -17.23 -8.26
C LEU A 116 -12.84 -16.16 -7.22
N ILE A 117 -12.07 -16.14 -6.15
CA ILE A 117 -12.03 -15.04 -5.18
C ILE A 117 -10.69 -14.31 -5.35
N ILE A 118 -10.74 -13.01 -5.67
CA ILE A 118 -9.59 -12.12 -5.68
C ILE A 118 -9.64 -11.32 -4.38
N ASN A 119 -8.84 -11.72 -3.40
CA ASN A 119 -8.76 -11.04 -2.10
C ASN A 119 -7.72 -9.91 -2.12
N CYS A 120 -8.16 -8.70 -2.48
CA CYS A 120 -7.36 -7.48 -2.53
C CYS A 120 -7.57 -6.57 -1.31
N ALA A 121 -8.43 -6.94 -0.38
CA ALA A 121 -8.65 -6.18 0.85
C ALA A 121 -7.51 -6.41 1.86
N GLY A 122 -7.22 -5.37 2.66
CA GLY A 122 -6.24 -5.47 3.74
C GLY A 122 -5.91 -4.11 4.35
N LYS A 123 -5.32 -4.13 5.53
CA LYS A 123 -4.79 -2.95 6.22
C LYS A 123 -3.35 -2.74 5.74
N VAL A 124 -3.07 -1.57 5.16
CA VAL A 124 -1.75 -1.25 4.54
C VAL A 124 -0.94 -0.19 5.30
N GLU A 125 -1.33 0.16 6.52
CA GLU A 125 -0.56 1.05 7.40
C GLU A 125 0.67 0.33 7.95
N PHE A 126 1.84 1.01 7.99
CA PHE A 126 3.08 0.39 8.47
C PHE A 126 3.04 0.03 9.96
N PHE A 127 2.51 0.92 10.78
CA PHE A 127 2.46 0.77 12.24
C PHE A 127 1.05 1.04 12.81
N PRO A 128 0.03 0.28 12.41
CA PRO A 128 -1.29 0.37 13.05
C PRO A 128 -1.25 -0.31 14.42
N PRO A 129 -2.28 -0.15 15.27
CA PRO A 129 -2.54 -1.06 16.36
C PRO A 129 -2.56 -2.51 15.84
N VAL A 130 -1.86 -3.40 16.54
CA VAL A 130 -1.65 -4.78 16.05
C VAL A 130 -2.94 -5.56 15.90
N ASP A 131 -3.90 -5.35 16.80
CA ASP A 131 -5.23 -5.97 16.74
C ASP A 131 -5.99 -5.58 15.46
N GLU A 132 -5.94 -4.31 15.03
CA GLU A 132 -6.53 -3.88 13.76
C GLU A 132 -5.84 -4.53 12.56
N SER A 133 -4.53 -4.74 12.65
CA SER A 133 -3.76 -5.37 11.59
C SER A 133 -4.06 -6.86 11.50
N LEU A 134 -4.11 -7.56 12.62
CA LEU A 134 -4.46 -8.98 12.69
C LEU A 134 -5.88 -9.21 12.20
N MET A 135 -6.84 -8.42 12.69
CA MET A 135 -8.23 -8.50 12.26
C MET A 135 -8.38 -8.39 10.73
N ALA A 136 -7.67 -7.45 10.08
CA ALA A 136 -7.82 -7.24 8.64
C ALA A 136 -7.01 -8.22 7.78
N ASN A 137 -5.76 -8.53 8.20
CA ASN A 137 -4.79 -9.27 7.39
C ASN A 137 -4.66 -10.75 7.80
N VAL A 138 -5.28 -11.17 8.91
CA VAL A 138 -5.28 -12.54 9.41
C VAL A 138 -6.71 -13.06 9.53
N ASP A 139 -7.53 -12.52 10.43
CA ASP A 139 -8.91 -13.00 10.63
C ASP A 139 -9.75 -12.84 9.34
N GLY A 140 -9.58 -11.71 8.65
CA GLY A 140 -10.19 -11.50 7.33
C GLY A 140 -9.73 -12.50 6.28
N VAL A 141 -8.49 -12.96 6.35
CA VAL A 141 -7.98 -14.01 5.43
C VAL A 141 -8.56 -15.37 5.79
N GLU A 142 -8.63 -15.74 7.07
CA GLU A 142 -9.28 -16.99 7.52
C GLU A 142 -10.73 -17.07 7.04
N ASN A 143 -11.49 -15.99 7.17
CA ASN A 143 -12.88 -15.93 6.71
C ASN A 143 -13.01 -16.04 5.18
N VAL A 144 -12.10 -15.43 4.43
CA VAL A 144 -12.07 -15.56 2.95
C VAL A 144 -11.68 -16.98 2.54
N VAL A 145 -10.76 -17.63 3.22
CA VAL A 145 -10.41 -19.05 3.01
C VAL A 145 -11.64 -19.93 3.27
N ALA A 146 -12.35 -19.73 4.37
CA ALA A 146 -13.58 -20.48 4.68
C ALA A 146 -14.66 -20.28 3.59
N LEU A 147 -14.84 -19.03 3.12
CA LEU A 147 -15.75 -18.74 2.01
C LEU A 147 -15.33 -19.43 0.71
N ALA A 148 -14.03 -19.43 0.37
CA ALA A 148 -13.50 -20.10 -0.82
C ALA A 148 -13.74 -21.62 -0.77
N ARG A 149 -13.50 -22.25 0.37
CA ARG A 149 -13.79 -23.68 0.59
C ARG A 149 -15.28 -24.00 0.42
N ARG A 150 -16.15 -23.20 1.03
CA ARG A 150 -17.60 -23.35 0.94
C ARG A 150 -18.12 -23.22 -0.48
N ALA A 151 -17.54 -22.30 -1.27
CA ALA A 151 -17.90 -22.07 -2.66
C ALA A 151 -17.25 -23.06 -3.65
N GLY A 152 -16.29 -23.87 -3.21
CA GLY A 152 -15.43 -24.62 -4.11
C GLY A 152 -14.68 -23.69 -5.09
N ALA A 153 -14.43 -22.46 -4.67
CA ALA A 153 -13.79 -21.42 -5.46
C ALA A 153 -12.27 -21.44 -5.23
N ARG A 154 -11.52 -20.99 -6.22
CA ARG A 154 -10.08 -20.78 -6.13
C ARG A 154 -9.79 -19.44 -5.48
N LEU A 155 -8.69 -19.33 -4.72
CA LEU A 155 -8.31 -18.14 -4.01
C LEU A 155 -7.04 -17.50 -4.59
N LEU A 156 -7.15 -16.28 -5.10
CA LEU A 156 -6.03 -15.40 -5.37
C LEU A 156 -5.94 -14.36 -4.25
N HIS A 157 -4.84 -14.41 -3.48
CA HIS A 157 -4.61 -13.46 -2.39
C HIS A 157 -3.55 -12.43 -2.76
N VAL A 158 -3.88 -11.14 -2.60
CA VAL A 158 -2.93 -10.04 -2.80
C VAL A 158 -2.20 -9.74 -1.49
N SER A 159 -0.90 -10.01 -1.48
CA SER A 159 0.01 -9.76 -0.36
C SER A 159 0.99 -8.62 -0.67
N THR A 160 2.25 -8.77 -0.34
CA THR A 160 3.34 -7.83 -0.66
C THR A 160 4.68 -8.55 -0.76
N CYS A 161 5.58 -8.12 -1.63
CA CYS A 161 6.96 -8.63 -1.66
C CYS A 161 7.68 -8.47 -0.32
N PHE A 162 7.30 -7.46 0.46
CA PHE A 162 7.98 -7.11 1.71
C PHE A 162 7.64 -8.04 2.89
N VAL A 163 6.90 -9.13 2.68
CA VAL A 163 6.80 -10.25 3.64
C VAL A 163 8.14 -10.94 3.84
N SER A 164 9.10 -10.75 2.94
CA SER A 164 10.50 -11.17 3.10
C SER A 164 11.20 -10.55 4.32
N GLY A 165 10.65 -9.43 4.87
CA GLY A 165 11.22 -8.74 6.04
C GLY A 165 12.60 -8.15 5.77
N GLU A 166 13.53 -8.28 6.72
CA GLU A 166 14.91 -7.83 6.54
C GLU A 166 15.65 -8.73 5.55
N ALA A 167 16.01 -8.18 4.38
CA ALA A 167 16.65 -8.94 3.31
C ALA A 167 17.54 -8.04 2.43
N ASN A 168 18.54 -8.65 1.78
CA ASN A 168 19.45 -7.96 0.89
C ASN A 168 19.80 -8.82 -0.33
N GLY A 169 19.72 -8.23 -1.51
CA GLY A 169 19.99 -8.89 -2.78
C GLY A 169 18.75 -9.43 -3.45
N LEU A 170 18.91 -10.46 -4.26
CA LEU A 170 17.82 -11.17 -4.94
C LEU A 170 17.02 -11.97 -3.93
N ILE A 171 15.72 -11.83 -3.98
CA ILE A 171 14.74 -12.56 -3.16
C ILE A 171 13.91 -13.41 -4.11
N GLU A 172 14.08 -14.71 -3.99
CA GLU A 172 13.49 -15.68 -4.89
C GLU A 172 12.00 -15.93 -4.59
N GLU A 173 11.26 -16.39 -5.60
CA GLU A 173 9.85 -16.77 -5.47
C GLU A 173 9.66 -18.16 -4.84
N THR A 174 10.76 -18.92 -4.72
CA THR A 174 10.78 -20.30 -4.21
C THR A 174 10.87 -20.41 -2.69
N GLU A 175 11.04 -19.30 -1.98
CA GLU A 175 11.08 -19.28 -0.52
C GLU A 175 9.84 -19.92 0.11
N PRO A 176 9.99 -20.87 1.05
CA PRO A 176 8.86 -21.51 1.70
C PRO A 176 8.02 -20.48 2.47
N ILE A 177 6.70 -20.59 2.40
CA ILE A 177 5.78 -19.71 3.13
C ILE A 177 5.60 -20.20 4.57
N LEU A 178 5.34 -21.50 4.73
CA LEU A 178 5.13 -22.10 6.06
C LEU A 178 6.41 -22.11 6.89
N GLY A 179 6.31 -21.62 8.12
CA GLY A 179 7.43 -21.54 9.04
C GLY A 179 8.46 -20.46 8.71
N PHE A 180 8.23 -19.68 7.63
CA PHE A 180 9.13 -18.59 7.26
C PHE A 180 9.09 -17.45 8.25
N TYR A 181 10.27 -16.97 8.61
CA TYR A 181 10.49 -15.69 9.28
C TYR A 181 11.85 -15.11 8.88
N PRO A 182 12.00 -13.77 8.81
CA PRO A 182 13.22 -13.17 8.22
C PRO A 182 14.52 -13.47 8.97
N HIS A 183 14.48 -13.59 10.30
CA HIS A 183 15.67 -13.88 11.13
C HIS A 183 16.03 -15.36 11.22
N ARG A 184 15.43 -16.24 10.40
CA ARG A 184 15.78 -17.67 10.39
C ARG A 184 17.25 -17.88 10.02
N LYS A 185 17.89 -18.83 10.70
CA LYS A 185 19.33 -19.14 10.50
C LYS A 185 19.59 -20.08 9.33
N GLY A 186 18.56 -20.69 8.79
CA GLY A 186 18.64 -21.63 7.67
C GLY A 186 17.32 -22.33 7.39
N PRO A 187 17.26 -23.20 6.36
CA PRO A 187 16.04 -23.91 5.96
C PRO A 187 15.45 -24.79 7.07
N ASP A 188 16.31 -25.36 7.93
CA ASP A 188 15.91 -26.26 9.02
C ASP A 188 15.53 -25.52 10.31
N ASP A 189 15.54 -24.20 10.33
CA ASP A 189 15.17 -23.41 11.49
C ASP A 189 13.64 -23.33 11.62
N ASN A 190 13.10 -24.10 12.57
CA ASN A 190 11.68 -24.25 12.85
C ASN A 190 11.24 -23.45 14.09
N ALA A 191 11.95 -22.38 14.45
CA ALA A 191 11.65 -21.59 15.65
C ALA A 191 10.32 -20.81 15.56
N PHE A 192 9.79 -20.60 14.34
CA PHE A 192 8.57 -19.84 14.11
C PHE A 192 7.37 -20.73 13.76
N ASN A 193 6.29 -20.54 14.51
CA ASN A 193 4.98 -21.14 14.24
C ASN A 193 3.91 -20.03 14.24
N ALA A 194 3.30 -19.80 13.10
CA ALA A 194 2.33 -18.72 12.94
C ALA A 194 1.11 -18.83 13.87
N LEU A 195 0.64 -20.03 14.20
CA LEU A 195 -0.51 -20.20 15.10
C LEU A 195 -0.16 -19.91 16.55
N GLU A 196 1.01 -20.35 17.00
CA GLU A 196 1.51 -20.05 18.36
C GLU A 196 1.76 -18.55 18.51
N GLU A 197 2.32 -17.93 17.47
CA GLU A 197 2.53 -16.48 17.43
C GLU A 197 1.21 -15.70 17.48
N LEU A 198 0.19 -16.15 16.75
CA LEU A 198 -1.14 -15.54 16.79
C LEU A 198 -1.80 -15.70 18.14
N ALA A 199 -1.70 -16.88 18.75
CA ALA A 199 -2.21 -17.13 20.09
C ALA A 199 -1.54 -16.20 21.12
N TYR A 200 -0.22 -16.08 21.07
CA TYR A 200 0.53 -15.14 21.91
C TYR A 200 0.08 -13.69 21.70
N CYS A 201 -0.02 -13.24 20.46
CA CYS A 201 -0.45 -11.86 20.15
C CYS A 201 -1.86 -11.58 20.68
N ARG A 202 -2.80 -12.49 20.46
CA ARG A 202 -4.20 -12.36 20.94
C ARG A 202 -4.26 -12.26 22.45
N GLU A 203 -3.47 -13.06 23.18
CA GLU A 203 -3.38 -12.99 24.63
C GLU A 203 -2.79 -11.66 25.11
N GLN A 204 -1.71 -11.16 24.48
CA GLN A 204 -1.13 -9.87 24.83
C GLN A 204 -2.07 -8.70 24.55
N ILE A 205 -2.84 -8.76 23.45
CA ILE A 205 -3.88 -7.78 23.14
C ILE A 205 -4.94 -7.77 24.23
N ARG A 206 -5.44 -8.94 24.65
CA ARG A 206 -6.43 -9.09 25.71
C ARG A 206 -5.94 -8.43 27.00
N LEU A 207 -4.73 -8.77 27.45
CA LEU A 207 -4.12 -8.21 28.66
C LEU A 207 -3.99 -6.69 28.62
N ILE A 208 -3.58 -6.11 27.48
CA ILE A 208 -3.48 -4.65 27.32
C ILE A 208 -4.85 -3.99 27.43
N VAL A 209 -5.87 -4.55 26.78
CA VAL A 209 -7.22 -3.99 26.77
C VAL A 209 -7.87 -4.08 28.16
N GLU A 210 -7.76 -5.22 28.84
CA GLU A 210 -8.31 -5.43 30.18
C GLU A 210 -7.64 -4.52 31.23
N THR A 211 -6.32 -4.35 31.18
CA THR A 211 -5.58 -3.51 32.12
C THR A 211 -5.97 -2.03 32.04
N ASP A 212 -6.36 -1.56 30.85
CA ASP A 212 -6.75 -0.17 30.64
C ASP A 212 -8.26 0.10 30.91
N GLY A 213 -9.02 -0.89 31.44
CA GLY A 213 -10.42 -0.73 31.84
C GLY A 213 -11.39 -0.54 30.66
N ALA A 214 -11.00 -0.89 29.45
CA ALA A 214 -11.90 -0.91 28.30
C ALA A 214 -12.86 -2.10 28.45
N VAL A 215 -14.14 -1.81 28.67
CA VAL A 215 -15.17 -2.77 29.09
C VAL A 215 -15.50 -3.84 28.03
N GLU A 216 -15.15 -3.64 26.79
CA GLU A 216 -15.28 -4.65 25.71
C GLU A 216 -14.20 -4.43 24.64
N ALA A 217 -13.54 -5.53 24.27
CA ALA A 217 -12.50 -5.53 23.22
C ALA A 217 -13.02 -5.09 21.84
N ASP A 218 -14.32 -5.02 21.65
CA ASP A 218 -15.01 -4.75 20.38
C ASP A 218 -15.34 -3.26 20.13
N ASP A 219 -15.44 -2.42 21.19
CA ASP A 219 -15.67 -0.98 21.01
C ASP A 219 -14.36 -0.19 20.86
N ARG A 220 -13.85 -0.18 19.64
CA ARG A 220 -12.61 0.53 19.25
C ARG A 220 -12.75 2.04 19.23
N THR A 221 -13.99 2.56 19.19
CA THR A 221 -14.25 4.01 19.13
C THR A 221 -14.07 4.66 20.49
N SER A 222 -14.17 3.89 21.59
CA SER A 222 -14.01 4.34 22.97
C SER A 222 -12.59 4.15 23.52
N ARG A 223 -11.67 3.55 22.74
CA ARG A 223 -10.29 3.28 23.20
C ARG A 223 -9.53 4.53 23.57
N SER A 224 -8.79 4.45 24.69
CA SER A 224 -7.87 5.50 25.08
C SER A 224 -6.71 5.61 24.08
N LYS A 225 -6.14 6.81 23.94
CA LYS A 225 -4.94 7.03 23.11
C LYS A 225 -3.77 6.20 23.61
N GLU A 226 -3.71 5.95 24.91
CA GLU A 226 -2.66 5.16 25.57
C GLU A 226 -2.75 3.68 25.17
N THR A 227 -3.94 3.07 25.24
CA THR A 227 -4.19 1.70 24.78
C THR A 227 -3.78 1.52 23.32
N ALA A 228 -4.20 2.45 22.44
CA ALA A 228 -3.80 2.42 21.03
C ALA A 228 -2.27 2.46 20.86
N GLN A 229 -1.56 3.28 21.63
CA GLN A 229 -0.10 3.34 21.60
C GLN A 229 0.57 2.05 22.10
N LYS A 230 0.03 1.41 23.15
CA LYS A 230 0.52 0.11 23.64
C LYS A 230 0.38 -0.98 22.58
N LEU A 231 -0.76 -1.01 21.86
CA LEU A 231 -1.01 -1.97 20.77
C LEU A 231 -0.11 -1.72 19.55
N VAL A 232 0.17 -0.46 19.18
CA VAL A 232 1.17 -0.11 18.16
C VAL A 232 2.55 -0.61 18.59
N ALA A 233 2.94 -0.37 19.85
CA ALA A 233 4.23 -0.80 20.39
C ALA A 233 4.36 -2.33 20.43
N LEU A 234 3.30 -3.05 20.74
CA LEU A 234 3.28 -4.52 20.71
C LEU A 234 3.53 -5.02 19.28
N GLY A 235 2.77 -4.53 18.28
CA GLY A 235 2.94 -4.93 16.89
C GLY A 235 4.34 -4.67 16.36
N LYS A 236 4.90 -3.51 16.70
CA LYS A 236 6.28 -3.18 16.34
C LYS A 236 7.29 -4.15 16.96
N ARG A 237 7.21 -4.41 18.26
CA ARG A 237 8.12 -5.34 18.96
C ARG A 237 8.04 -6.76 18.40
N ARG A 238 6.82 -7.26 18.07
CA ARG A 238 6.67 -8.62 17.51
C ARG A 238 7.26 -8.71 16.10
N ALA A 239 6.98 -7.72 15.25
CA ALA A 239 7.56 -7.64 13.92
C ALA A 239 9.09 -7.63 13.99
N GLU A 240 9.69 -6.73 14.77
CA GLU A 240 11.13 -6.59 14.93
C GLU A 240 11.80 -7.86 15.51
N HIS A 241 11.13 -8.54 16.48
CA HIS A 241 11.64 -9.78 17.08
C HIS A 241 11.88 -10.86 16.04
N TRP A 242 10.99 -11.00 15.07
CA TRP A 242 11.08 -12.01 14.02
C TRP A 242 11.78 -11.52 12.74
N GLY A 243 12.11 -10.22 12.65
CA GLY A 243 12.81 -9.61 11.51
C GLY A 243 11.91 -8.99 10.44
N TRP A 244 10.61 -8.83 10.71
CA TRP A 244 9.78 -8.01 9.83
C TRP A 244 9.94 -6.53 10.13
N VAL A 245 9.98 -5.72 9.07
CA VAL A 245 10.29 -4.29 9.15
C VAL A 245 9.19 -3.42 9.76
N ASN A 246 7.97 -3.93 9.85
CA ASN A 246 6.81 -3.24 10.43
C ASN A 246 5.63 -4.20 10.67
N THR A 247 4.61 -3.74 11.40
CA THR A 247 3.39 -4.50 11.71
C THR A 247 2.61 -4.93 10.45
N TYR A 248 2.65 -4.12 9.38
CA TYR A 248 1.98 -4.46 8.12
C TYR A 248 2.57 -5.71 7.47
N THR A 249 3.88 -5.72 7.22
CA THR A 249 4.55 -6.85 6.57
C THR A 249 4.49 -8.11 7.42
N TYR A 250 4.59 -7.97 8.73
CA TYR A 250 4.40 -9.04 9.70
C TYR A 250 3.00 -9.67 9.61
N SER A 251 1.93 -8.87 9.69
CA SER A 251 0.56 -9.38 9.63
C SER A 251 0.20 -9.97 8.26
N LYS A 252 0.74 -9.41 7.16
CA LYS A 252 0.57 -9.99 5.82
C LYS A 252 1.24 -11.35 5.71
N SER A 253 2.44 -11.52 6.26
CA SER A 253 3.13 -12.81 6.28
C SER A 253 2.35 -13.86 7.09
N LEU A 254 1.79 -13.49 8.26
CA LEU A 254 0.92 -14.39 9.02
C LEU A 254 -0.30 -14.85 8.20
N GLY A 255 -0.95 -13.93 7.49
CA GLY A 255 -2.08 -14.26 6.60
C GLY A 255 -1.68 -15.22 5.48
N GLU A 256 -0.50 -15.04 4.87
CA GLU A 256 0.02 -15.98 3.86
C GLU A 256 0.23 -17.39 4.42
N GLN A 257 0.76 -17.49 5.65
CA GLN A 257 1.00 -18.79 6.28
C GLN A 257 -0.29 -19.54 6.60
N LEU A 258 -1.38 -18.83 6.88
CA LEU A 258 -2.70 -19.45 7.03
C LEU A 258 -3.19 -20.05 5.70
N ILE A 259 -3.06 -19.30 4.60
CA ILE A 259 -3.43 -19.79 3.25
C ILE A 259 -2.57 -20.99 2.86
N ALA A 260 -1.26 -20.94 3.12
CA ALA A 260 -0.33 -22.01 2.73
C ALA A 260 -0.56 -23.34 3.48
N ARG A 261 -1.30 -23.32 4.59
CA ARG A 261 -1.72 -24.54 5.32
C ARG A 261 -2.85 -25.30 4.63
N GLU A 262 -3.58 -24.62 3.73
CA GLU A 262 -4.72 -25.19 3.04
C GLU A 262 -4.27 -26.18 1.96
N LYS A 263 -4.53 -27.48 2.18
CA LYS A 263 -4.14 -28.55 1.27
C LYS A 263 -5.17 -28.78 0.17
N ASP A 264 -6.46 -28.62 0.50
CA ASP A 264 -7.59 -28.94 -0.39
C ASP A 264 -8.13 -27.71 -1.13
N LEU A 265 -7.54 -26.53 -0.92
CA LEU A 265 -7.88 -25.31 -1.62
C LEU A 265 -6.85 -25.01 -2.73
N GLU A 266 -7.35 -24.74 -3.93
CA GLU A 266 -6.51 -24.17 -5.00
C GLU A 266 -6.31 -22.68 -4.76
N TRP A 267 -5.10 -22.28 -4.42
CA TRP A 267 -4.77 -20.89 -4.11
C TRP A 267 -3.48 -20.43 -4.79
N THR A 268 -3.36 -19.13 -4.96
CA THR A 268 -2.14 -18.44 -5.36
C THR A 268 -1.99 -17.13 -4.61
N ILE A 269 -0.77 -16.71 -4.34
CA ILE A 269 -0.42 -15.46 -3.68
C ILE A 269 0.30 -14.56 -4.67
N VAL A 270 -0.18 -13.34 -4.82
CA VAL A 270 0.47 -12.30 -5.60
C VAL A 270 1.06 -11.27 -4.65
N ARG A 271 2.35 -11.02 -4.77
CA ARG A 271 3.14 -10.12 -3.91
C ARG A 271 3.62 -8.89 -4.70
N PRO A 272 2.86 -7.79 -4.77
CA PRO A 272 3.37 -6.55 -5.37
C PRO A 272 4.48 -5.92 -4.53
N ALA A 273 5.44 -5.27 -5.19
CA ALA A 273 6.33 -4.29 -4.59
C ALA A 273 5.59 -2.98 -4.27
N ILE A 274 6.26 -1.82 -4.17
CA ILE A 274 5.59 -0.55 -3.90
C ILE A 274 4.76 -0.15 -5.13
N VAL A 275 3.43 -0.19 -4.98
CA VAL A 275 2.49 0.15 -6.06
C VAL A 275 2.38 1.66 -6.21
N GLU A 276 2.65 2.17 -7.41
CA GLU A 276 2.70 3.60 -7.74
C GLU A 276 1.70 3.99 -8.84
N SER A 277 1.74 5.24 -9.30
CA SER A 277 0.81 5.77 -10.29
C SER A 277 0.72 4.91 -11.55
N ALA A 278 -0.42 4.97 -12.23
CA ALA A 278 -0.65 4.26 -13.48
C ALA A 278 0.32 4.68 -14.58
N LEU A 279 0.84 3.70 -15.32
CA LEU A 279 1.66 3.91 -16.50
C LEU A 279 0.77 4.24 -17.72
N ARG A 280 -0.34 3.52 -17.89
CA ARG A 280 -1.24 3.60 -19.06
C ARG A 280 -2.72 3.59 -18.69
N PHE A 281 -3.15 2.75 -17.76
CA PHE A 281 -4.56 2.53 -17.43
C PHE A 281 -4.88 2.90 -15.97
N PRO A 282 -5.99 3.63 -15.71
CA PRO A 282 -7.04 4.11 -16.62
C PRO A 282 -6.55 5.25 -17.54
N PHE A 283 -5.56 6.00 -17.10
CA PHE A 283 -4.79 7.00 -17.81
C PHE A 283 -3.47 7.26 -17.09
N PRO A 284 -2.42 7.73 -17.79
CA PRO A 284 -1.12 7.98 -17.20
C PRO A 284 -1.18 8.89 -15.97
N GLY A 285 -0.47 8.52 -14.91
CA GLY A 285 -0.33 9.32 -13.69
C GLY A 285 -1.50 9.25 -12.71
N TRP A 286 -2.53 8.42 -12.95
CA TRP A 286 -3.55 8.24 -11.94
C TRP A 286 -2.99 7.55 -10.70
N ILE A 287 -3.24 8.12 -9.54
CA ILE A 287 -2.82 7.60 -8.22
C ILE A 287 -3.83 7.99 -7.16
N GLU A 288 -4.03 7.13 -6.16
CA GLU A 288 -4.93 7.40 -5.05
C GLU A 288 -4.28 7.06 -3.71
N GLY A 289 -4.46 7.96 -2.73
CA GLY A 289 -3.91 7.78 -1.40
C GLY A 289 -2.42 8.15 -1.28
N GLY A 290 -1.98 8.49 -0.07
CA GLY A 290 -0.60 8.93 0.21
C GLY A 290 0.31 7.84 0.78
N ARG A 291 -0.09 6.56 0.71
CA ARG A 291 0.63 5.42 1.31
C ARG A 291 1.56 4.70 0.33
N THR A 292 2.05 5.43 -0.66
CA THR A 292 3.00 5.02 -1.69
C THR A 292 4.35 5.68 -1.42
N ALA A 293 5.26 5.75 -2.40
CA ALA A 293 6.47 6.57 -2.29
C ALA A 293 6.19 8.10 -2.38
N ALA A 294 4.93 8.53 -2.50
CA ALA A 294 4.57 9.93 -2.60
C ALA A 294 5.18 10.83 -1.52
N PRO A 295 5.23 10.45 -0.21
CA PRO A 295 5.91 11.25 0.81
C PRO A 295 7.40 11.47 0.51
N LEU A 296 8.12 10.47 0.01
CA LEU A 296 9.53 10.59 -0.37
C LEU A 296 9.71 11.52 -1.58
N VAL A 297 8.81 11.42 -2.56
CA VAL A 297 8.78 12.31 -3.73
C VAL A 297 8.57 13.75 -3.28
N LEU A 298 7.58 14.00 -2.44
CA LEU A 298 7.28 15.33 -1.90
C LEU A 298 8.45 15.90 -1.06
N MET A 299 9.14 15.07 -0.27
CA MET A 299 10.35 15.48 0.44
C MET A 299 11.49 15.84 -0.50
N ALA A 300 11.69 15.08 -1.57
CA ALA A 300 12.71 15.38 -2.57
C ALA A 300 12.41 16.69 -3.31
N MET A 301 11.17 16.89 -3.72
CA MET A 301 10.70 18.11 -4.38
C MET A 301 10.72 19.31 -3.41
N GLY A 302 10.33 19.11 -2.14
CA GLY A 302 10.37 20.11 -1.08
C GLY A 302 11.77 20.49 -0.60
N GLY A 303 12.82 19.97 -1.24
CA GLY A 303 14.20 20.41 -1.05
C GLY A 303 14.95 19.75 0.11
N LEU A 304 14.49 18.59 0.63
CA LEU A 304 15.25 17.83 1.63
C LEU A 304 16.69 17.63 1.12
N LYS A 305 17.66 18.21 1.86
CA LYS A 305 19.05 18.27 1.41
C LYS A 305 19.86 17.04 1.81
N HIS A 306 19.65 16.54 3.01
CA HIS A 306 20.40 15.41 3.57
C HIS A 306 19.52 14.18 3.62
N TRP A 307 19.95 13.15 2.90
CA TRP A 307 19.22 11.89 2.76
C TRP A 307 19.99 10.77 3.45
N PRO A 308 19.47 10.18 4.51
CA PRO A 308 20.06 9.02 5.16
C PRO A 308 19.77 7.76 4.36
N VAL A 309 20.34 7.66 3.17
CA VAL A 309 20.10 6.54 2.24
C VAL A 309 21.38 6.21 1.48
N ARG A 310 21.49 4.97 1.04
CA ARG A 310 22.53 4.58 0.10
C ARG A 310 22.14 5.03 -1.31
N ARG A 311 23.08 5.64 -2.00
CA ARG A 311 22.84 6.22 -3.33
C ARG A 311 22.47 5.16 -4.39
N ASP A 312 23.00 3.96 -4.25
CA ASP A 312 22.88 2.85 -5.20
C ASP A 312 21.73 1.88 -4.85
N THR A 313 20.97 2.13 -3.77
CA THR A 313 19.83 1.28 -3.39
C THR A 313 18.81 1.24 -4.52
N PRO A 314 18.47 0.05 -5.04
CA PRO A 314 17.34 -0.10 -5.94
C PRO A 314 16.04 0.23 -5.19
N LEU A 315 15.13 0.89 -5.87
CA LEU A 315 13.79 1.16 -5.35
C LEU A 315 12.81 0.25 -6.08
N GLU A 316 12.20 -0.66 -5.35
CA GLU A 316 11.21 -1.60 -5.86
C GLU A 316 9.84 -0.95 -5.97
N VAL A 317 9.55 -0.42 -7.14
CA VAL A 317 8.28 0.25 -7.46
C VAL A 317 7.68 -0.32 -8.73
N VAL A 318 6.37 -0.43 -8.77
CA VAL A 318 5.62 -0.98 -9.90
C VAL A 318 4.36 -0.17 -10.17
N PRO A 319 4.05 0.20 -11.43
CA PRO A 319 2.82 0.88 -11.79
C PRO A 319 1.58 0.03 -11.48
N VAL A 320 0.52 0.68 -10.96
CA VAL A 320 -0.71 0.00 -10.52
C VAL A 320 -1.42 -0.80 -11.62
N ASP A 321 -1.35 -0.32 -12.83
CA ASP A 321 -1.97 -0.98 -13.98
C ASP A 321 -1.21 -2.24 -14.41
N LEU A 322 0.11 -2.29 -14.27
CA LEU A 322 0.87 -3.53 -14.46
C LEU A 322 0.53 -4.56 -13.37
N VAL A 323 0.41 -4.12 -12.12
CA VAL A 323 -0.02 -5.00 -11.02
C VAL A 323 -1.42 -5.56 -11.27
N ALA A 324 -2.36 -4.71 -11.68
CA ALA A 324 -3.72 -5.16 -11.99
C ALA A 324 -3.75 -6.15 -13.16
N ALA A 325 -3.00 -5.88 -14.23
CA ALA A 325 -2.87 -6.78 -15.38
C ALA A 325 -2.29 -8.15 -14.97
N ALA A 326 -1.24 -8.15 -14.14
CA ALA A 326 -0.66 -9.39 -13.60
C ALA A 326 -1.65 -10.19 -12.75
N ILE A 327 -2.39 -9.52 -11.84
CA ILE A 327 -3.41 -10.19 -11.01
C ILE A 327 -4.51 -10.81 -11.87
N ILE A 328 -4.97 -10.11 -12.91
CA ILE A 328 -6.00 -10.63 -13.82
C ILE A 328 -5.46 -11.83 -14.62
N THR A 329 -4.22 -11.74 -15.11
CA THR A 329 -3.53 -12.86 -15.80
C THR A 329 -3.42 -14.08 -14.90
N VAL A 330 -2.95 -13.91 -13.67
CA VAL A 330 -2.81 -14.98 -12.68
C VAL A 330 -4.17 -15.57 -12.31
N GLY A 331 -5.21 -14.72 -12.20
CA GLY A 331 -6.60 -15.16 -11.97
C GLY A 331 -7.13 -16.08 -13.06
N ALA A 332 -6.86 -15.75 -14.33
CA ALA A 332 -7.22 -16.62 -15.48
C ALA A 332 -6.46 -17.96 -15.44
N LEU A 333 -5.14 -17.90 -15.18
CA LEU A 333 -4.33 -19.13 -15.05
C LEU A 333 -4.75 -19.97 -13.86
N LEU A 334 -5.13 -19.37 -12.74
CA LEU A 334 -5.62 -20.09 -11.58
C LEU A 334 -6.95 -20.81 -11.89
N LEU A 335 -7.87 -20.15 -12.59
CA LEU A 335 -9.11 -20.79 -13.10
C LEU A 335 -8.83 -21.92 -14.08
N ASP A 336 -7.72 -21.87 -14.80
CA ASP A 336 -7.28 -22.90 -15.75
C ASP A 336 -6.33 -23.95 -15.10
N ARG A 337 -6.12 -23.90 -13.79
CA ARG A 337 -5.23 -24.79 -13.00
C ARG A 337 -3.77 -24.76 -13.44
N ARG A 338 -3.29 -23.62 -13.88
CA ARG A 338 -1.94 -23.42 -14.44
C ARG A 338 -1.15 -22.33 -13.71
N ALA A 339 -1.66 -21.85 -12.57
CA ALA A 339 -0.98 -20.84 -11.77
C ALA A 339 0.10 -21.46 -10.86
N GLU A 340 1.20 -20.75 -10.68
CA GLU A 340 2.18 -21.01 -9.63
C GLU A 340 1.62 -20.60 -8.26
N ARG A 341 2.25 -21.07 -7.18
CA ARG A 341 1.81 -20.74 -5.82
C ARG A 341 2.10 -19.29 -5.43
N VAL A 342 3.20 -18.72 -5.92
CA VAL A 342 3.63 -17.36 -5.57
C VAL A 342 4.03 -16.61 -6.83
N TYR A 343 3.65 -15.34 -6.90
CA TYR A 343 4.09 -14.38 -7.92
C TYR A 343 4.58 -13.11 -7.25
N GLN A 344 5.84 -12.78 -7.41
CA GLN A 344 6.37 -11.47 -7.03
C GLN A 344 6.23 -10.48 -8.20
N LEU A 345 5.77 -9.27 -7.90
CA LEU A 345 5.60 -8.21 -8.91
C LEU A 345 6.56 -7.07 -8.59
N GLY A 346 7.85 -7.32 -8.81
CA GLY A 346 8.94 -6.36 -8.74
C GLY A 346 9.32 -5.84 -10.12
N THR A 347 10.29 -4.94 -10.16
CA THR A 347 10.84 -4.39 -11.41
C THR A 347 12.35 -4.31 -11.40
N ALA A 348 12.98 -4.37 -10.23
CA ALA A 348 14.42 -4.14 -10.12
C ALA A 348 15.27 -5.31 -10.63
N ASP A 349 14.70 -6.49 -10.76
CA ASP A 349 15.36 -7.65 -11.37
C ASP A 349 15.63 -7.46 -12.88
N VAL A 350 14.78 -6.70 -13.58
CA VAL A 350 14.92 -6.44 -15.03
C VAL A 350 15.18 -4.99 -15.38
N ASN A 351 14.66 -4.02 -14.57
CA ASN A 351 14.76 -2.59 -14.86
C ASN A 351 14.89 -1.76 -13.57
N PRO A 352 16.04 -1.81 -12.87
CA PRO A 352 16.20 -1.15 -11.57
C PRO A 352 16.27 0.36 -11.67
N VAL A 353 15.48 1.05 -10.84
CA VAL A 353 15.62 2.50 -10.58
C VAL A 353 16.42 2.72 -9.29
N LYS A 354 17.51 3.48 -9.36
CA LYS A 354 18.37 3.77 -8.20
C LYS A 354 17.94 5.05 -7.49
N LEU A 355 17.86 4.99 -6.18
CA LEU A 355 17.34 6.07 -5.33
C LEU A 355 18.13 7.39 -5.47
N GLY A 356 19.45 7.33 -5.53
CA GLY A 356 20.28 8.54 -5.63
C GLY A 356 20.05 9.36 -6.91
N PRO A 357 20.13 8.76 -8.11
CA PRO A 357 19.74 9.40 -9.37
C PRO A 357 18.31 9.92 -9.35
N LEU A 358 17.35 9.14 -8.80
CA LEU A 358 15.95 9.53 -8.70
C LEU A 358 15.77 10.79 -7.85
N VAL A 359 16.31 10.85 -6.64
CA VAL A 359 16.24 12.03 -5.77
C VAL A 359 16.79 13.28 -6.46
N ASN A 360 17.91 13.15 -7.18
CA ASN A 360 18.48 14.28 -7.91
C ASN A 360 17.59 14.70 -9.11
N LEU A 361 16.96 13.76 -9.80
CA LEU A 361 16.00 14.02 -10.88
C LEU A 361 14.79 14.82 -10.36
N LEU A 362 14.16 14.34 -9.28
CA LEU A 362 13.00 14.98 -8.64
C LEU A 362 13.32 16.42 -8.19
N ARG A 363 14.49 16.63 -7.58
CA ARG A 363 14.95 17.96 -7.18
C ARG A 363 15.22 18.90 -8.35
N LYS A 364 15.76 18.37 -9.47
CA LYS A 364 15.98 19.15 -10.69
C LYS A 364 14.65 19.58 -11.29
N GLU A 365 13.69 18.68 -11.34
CA GLU A 365 12.37 18.96 -11.89
C GLU A 365 11.59 19.97 -11.03
N ALA A 366 11.64 19.83 -9.70
CA ALA A 366 11.03 20.80 -8.80
C ALA A 366 11.55 22.22 -9.00
N ARG A 367 12.87 22.40 -9.22
CA ARG A 367 13.45 23.72 -9.53
C ARG A 367 12.97 24.29 -10.85
N LYS A 368 12.83 23.47 -11.89
CA LYS A 368 12.30 23.92 -13.18
C LYS A 368 10.85 24.40 -13.06
N ARG A 369 10.02 23.66 -12.30
CA ARG A 369 8.61 24.00 -12.07
C ARG A 369 8.47 25.29 -11.27
N ALA A 370 9.29 25.48 -10.23
CA ALA A 370 9.32 26.71 -9.45
C ALA A 370 9.70 27.95 -10.27
N GLY A 371 10.59 27.81 -11.25
CA GLY A 371 10.96 28.89 -12.15
C GLY A 371 9.90 29.26 -13.21
N ARG A 372 9.01 28.31 -13.54
CA ARG A 372 7.95 28.54 -14.55
C ARG A 372 6.66 29.15 -13.97
N ASN A 373 6.32 28.83 -12.75
CA ASN A 373 4.99 29.14 -12.19
C ASN A 373 4.95 30.39 -11.30
N GLY A 374 6.02 31.21 -11.19
CA GLY A 374 5.99 32.31 -10.24
C GLY A 374 5.34 31.87 -8.90
N ALA A 375 5.60 32.36 -7.78
CA ALA A 375 5.31 31.85 -6.41
C ALA A 375 3.87 31.34 -6.09
N GLY A 376 3.04 30.96 -7.08
CA GLY A 376 1.60 30.69 -6.94
C GLY A 376 1.11 29.24 -7.09
N GLY A 377 1.95 28.26 -7.44
CA GLY A 377 1.44 26.94 -7.89
C GLY A 377 1.58 25.75 -6.92
N LEU A 378 2.39 25.83 -5.86
CA LEU A 378 2.57 24.74 -4.91
C LEU A 378 2.37 25.26 -3.48
N PRO A 379 1.44 24.67 -2.69
CA PRO A 379 1.24 25.07 -1.29
C PRO A 379 2.45 24.77 -0.39
N ILE A 380 3.36 23.93 -0.85
CA ILE A 380 4.69 23.78 -0.24
C ILE A 380 5.57 24.85 -0.89
N ARG A 381 5.92 25.91 -0.13
CA ARG A 381 7.00 26.81 -0.53
C ARG A 381 8.21 25.94 -0.81
N ILE A 382 8.48 25.67 -2.08
CA ILE A 382 9.70 25.02 -2.53
C ILE A 382 10.80 26.01 -2.18
N SER A 383 11.37 25.86 -0.99
CA SER A 383 12.66 26.48 -0.69
C SER A 383 13.61 25.84 -1.70
N ALA A 384 13.85 26.54 -2.80
CA ALA A 384 14.72 26.10 -3.87
C ALA A 384 16.14 25.99 -3.28
N SER A 385 16.37 24.95 -2.47
CA SER A 385 17.68 24.68 -1.89
C SER A 385 18.64 24.46 -3.05
N ARG A 386 19.46 25.48 -3.34
CA ARG A 386 20.50 25.43 -4.34
C ARG A 386 21.45 24.27 -4.01
N GLY A 387 21.73 23.38 -4.97
CA GLY A 387 22.66 22.26 -4.83
C GLY A 387 22.06 20.86 -5.01
N ARG A 388 22.96 19.87 -5.10
CA ARG A 388 22.60 18.43 -5.19
C ARG A 388 22.19 17.91 -3.81
N ALA A 389 21.41 16.82 -3.77
CA ALA A 389 21.19 16.06 -2.55
C ALA A 389 22.52 15.54 -2.00
N ARG A 390 22.66 15.53 -0.68
CA ARG A 390 23.78 14.91 0.02
C ARG A 390 23.28 13.61 0.66
N PHE A 391 23.92 12.53 0.32
CA PHE A 391 23.67 11.23 0.92
C PHE A 391 24.56 11.09 2.14
N VAL A 392 23.98 10.85 3.29
CA VAL A 392 24.65 10.90 4.61
C VAL A 392 24.41 9.60 5.37
N SER A 393 25.26 9.30 6.35
CA SER A 393 25.02 8.18 7.27
C SER A 393 23.84 8.49 8.22
N MET A 394 23.28 7.45 8.84
CA MET A 394 22.25 7.63 9.88
C MET A 394 22.76 8.43 11.07
N GLU A 395 24.00 8.23 11.46
CA GLU A 395 24.64 8.96 12.57
C GLU A 395 24.73 10.46 12.26
N GLU A 396 25.17 10.79 11.04
CA GLU A 396 25.24 12.18 10.59
C GLU A 396 23.83 12.81 10.51
N ALA A 397 22.84 12.07 10.00
CA ALA A 397 21.46 12.52 9.95
C ALA A 397 20.90 12.80 11.36
N ARG A 398 21.07 11.84 12.29
CA ARG A 398 20.66 11.99 13.70
C ARG A 398 21.36 13.16 14.39
N ALA A 399 22.68 13.30 14.21
CA ALA A 399 23.43 14.41 14.80
C ALA A 399 22.96 15.79 14.28
N ARG A 400 22.62 15.87 12.99
CA ARG A 400 22.06 17.10 12.38
C ARG A 400 20.67 17.42 12.91
N ARG A 401 19.85 16.40 13.07
CA ARG A 401 18.52 16.49 13.68
C ARG A 401 18.59 17.08 15.08
N LEU A 402 19.35 16.45 15.96
CA LEU A 402 19.52 16.92 17.34
C LEU A 402 20.03 18.39 17.41
N ARG A 403 20.93 18.77 16.50
CA ARG A 403 21.38 20.16 16.40
C ARG A 403 20.26 21.12 15.98
N LEU A 404 19.43 20.73 15.04
CA LEU A 404 18.30 21.52 14.57
C LEU A 404 17.25 21.68 15.68
N GLU A 405 16.87 20.59 16.33
CA GLU A 405 15.92 20.60 17.47
C GLU A 405 16.40 21.53 18.60
N LYS A 406 17.69 21.40 19.01
CA LYS A 406 18.28 22.30 20.01
C LYS A 406 18.25 23.76 19.57
N ARG A 407 18.48 24.05 18.28
CA ARG A 407 18.40 25.43 17.75
C ARG A 407 16.97 25.96 17.79
N ILE A 408 16.00 25.16 17.39
CA ILE A 408 14.56 25.52 17.44
C ILE A 408 14.14 25.77 18.88
N GLN A 409 14.47 24.88 19.81
CA GLN A 409 14.14 25.02 21.23
C GLN A 409 14.76 26.29 21.83
N ARG A 410 16.04 26.59 21.54
CA ARG A 410 16.71 27.83 22.00
C ARG A 410 16.03 29.07 21.44
N ALA A 411 15.70 29.08 20.13
CA ALA A 411 15.02 30.21 19.51
C ALA A 411 13.62 30.40 20.09
N GLN A 412 12.88 29.31 20.37
CA GLN A 412 11.57 29.36 21.04
C GLN A 412 11.72 29.98 22.45
N ALA A 413 12.67 29.51 23.27
CA ALA A 413 12.89 30.05 24.61
C ALA A 413 13.23 31.55 24.62
N ILE A 414 14.02 32.01 23.63
CA ILE A 414 14.31 33.44 23.48
C ILE A 414 13.05 34.22 23.12
N LEU A 415 12.29 33.76 22.11
CA LEU A 415 11.05 34.42 21.70
C LEU A 415 9.98 34.42 22.80
N ASP A 416 9.90 33.36 23.61
CA ASP A 416 8.97 33.28 24.74
C ASP A 416 9.32 34.27 25.83
N ARG A 417 10.63 34.45 26.15
CA ARG A 417 11.11 35.49 27.08
C ARG A 417 10.81 36.89 26.55
N MET A 418 11.10 37.15 25.26
CA MET A 418 10.83 38.46 24.65
C MET A 418 9.30 38.76 24.63
N TYR A 419 8.51 37.78 24.30
CA TYR A 419 7.04 37.93 24.30
C TYR A 419 6.49 38.16 25.69
N SER A 420 6.99 37.45 26.70
CA SER A 420 6.59 37.66 28.11
C SER A 420 6.96 39.04 28.62
N ALA A 421 8.09 39.58 28.23
CA ALA A 421 8.52 40.94 28.58
C ALA A 421 7.62 42.04 27.95
N VAL A 422 7.10 41.79 26.73
CA VAL A 422 6.29 42.77 25.98
C VAL A 422 4.78 42.53 26.16
N LYS A 423 4.36 41.40 26.72
CA LYS A 423 2.94 40.97 26.81
C LYS A 423 2.04 42.00 27.50
N ASN A 424 2.54 42.60 28.56
CA ASN A 424 1.80 43.55 29.42
C ASN A 424 2.18 45.03 29.17
N THR A 425 3.00 45.31 28.18
CA THR A 425 3.39 46.66 27.78
C THR A 425 2.69 47.04 26.48
N GLY A 426 2.33 48.32 26.33
CA GLY A 426 1.74 48.84 25.09
C GLY A 426 2.72 48.97 23.90
N LEU A 427 3.90 48.33 23.98
CA LEU A 427 4.96 48.47 22.98
C LEU A 427 4.58 47.88 21.61
N PRO A 428 4.90 48.57 20.51
CA PRO A 428 4.75 48.06 19.17
C PRO A 428 5.64 46.81 18.97
N GLY A 429 5.13 45.75 18.32
CA GLY A 429 5.89 44.53 18.03
C GLY A 429 5.31 43.22 18.60
N LYS A 430 4.34 43.29 19.52
CA LYS A 430 3.69 42.12 20.10
C LYS A 430 3.09 41.16 19.04
N LYS A 431 2.43 41.72 18.00
CA LYS A 431 1.85 40.91 16.87
C LYS A 431 2.97 40.21 16.08
N SER A 432 4.09 40.89 15.84
CA SER A 432 5.24 40.32 15.11
C SER A 432 5.92 39.20 15.90
N LEU A 433 6.11 39.36 17.21
CA LEU A 433 6.66 38.30 18.07
C LEU A 433 5.76 37.08 18.13
N ALA A 434 4.44 37.27 18.28
CA ALA A 434 3.47 36.16 18.24
C ALA A 434 3.49 35.44 16.88
N SER A 435 3.59 36.18 15.77
CA SER A 435 3.74 35.61 14.43
C SER A 435 5.03 34.79 14.29
N TRP A 436 6.16 35.25 14.82
CA TRP A 436 7.42 34.52 14.79
C TRP A 436 7.41 33.27 15.68
N GLN A 437 6.77 33.32 16.87
CA GLN A 437 6.54 32.14 17.71
C GLN A 437 5.72 31.09 16.95
N GLY A 438 4.62 31.51 16.32
CA GLY A 438 3.79 30.63 15.48
C GLY A 438 4.58 29.99 14.34
N ALA A 439 5.34 30.80 13.59
CA ALA A 439 6.19 30.33 12.50
C ALA A 439 7.25 29.31 12.97
N LEU A 440 7.88 29.56 14.12
CA LEU A 440 8.90 28.68 14.67
C LEU A 440 8.31 27.35 15.17
N ARG A 441 7.13 27.38 15.82
CA ARG A 441 6.38 26.18 16.21
C ARG A 441 6.01 25.35 14.98
N THR A 442 5.48 26.00 13.94
CA THR A 442 5.15 25.33 12.67
C THR A 442 6.38 24.68 12.03
N LEU A 443 7.53 25.36 12.00
CA LEU A 443 8.80 24.79 11.52
C LEU A 443 9.22 23.56 12.33
N GLY A 444 9.09 23.61 13.64
CA GLY A 444 9.40 22.49 14.53
C GLY A 444 8.50 21.27 14.27
N LEU A 445 7.19 21.50 14.12
CA LEU A 445 6.22 20.45 13.81
C LEU A 445 6.48 19.84 12.43
N GLN A 446 6.73 20.66 11.41
CA GLN A 446 7.06 20.19 10.06
C GLN A 446 8.37 19.38 10.04
N ALA A 447 9.38 19.79 10.80
CA ALA A 447 10.63 19.04 10.91
C ALA A 447 10.38 17.66 11.52
N ARG A 448 9.66 17.56 12.65
CA ARG A 448 9.31 16.30 13.30
C ARG A 448 8.48 15.39 12.40
N PHE A 449 7.47 15.94 11.73
CA PHE A 449 6.62 15.17 10.81
C PHE A 449 7.43 14.57 9.65
N ARG A 450 8.35 15.36 9.04
CA ARG A 450 9.24 14.87 7.97
C ARG A 450 10.12 13.72 8.45
N GLU A 451 10.62 13.81 9.66
CA GLU A 451 11.46 12.77 10.25
C GLU A 451 10.67 11.49 10.54
N GLN A 452 9.54 11.61 11.23
CA GLN A 452 8.68 10.46 11.50
C GLN A 452 8.24 9.77 10.23
N THR A 453 7.95 10.56 9.17
CA THR A 453 7.63 9.99 7.86
C THR A 453 8.84 9.29 7.24
N LEU A 454 10.02 9.91 7.27
CA LEU A 454 11.22 9.32 6.70
C LEU A 454 11.61 8.03 7.43
N ASP A 455 11.52 8.01 8.76
CA ASP A 455 11.84 6.84 9.59
C ASP A 455 11.01 5.60 9.19
N GLN A 456 9.76 5.79 8.76
CA GLN A 456 8.92 4.69 8.27
C GLN A 456 9.42 4.06 6.96
N TYR A 457 10.17 4.83 6.15
CA TYR A 457 10.71 4.35 4.87
C TYR A 457 12.15 3.85 4.97
N LEU A 458 12.87 4.14 6.06
CA LEU A 458 14.27 3.73 6.23
C LEU A 458 14.50 2.22 6.00
N PRO A 459 13.63 1.30 6.46
CA PRO A 459 13.80 -0.11 6.16
C PRO A 459 13.88 -0.41 4.66
N PHE A 460 13.14 0.32 3.83
CA PHE A 460 13.04 0.11 2.39
C PHE A 460 14.10 0.86 1.57
N ILE A 461 14.70 1.92 2.10
CA ILE A 461 15.57 2.82 1.34
C ILE A 461 17.01 2.87 1.85
N LEU A 462 17.26 2.38 3.07
CA LEU A 462 18.59 2.39 3.71
C LEU A 462 19.01 1.03 4.25
N HIS A 463 18.16 0.39 5.08
CA HIS A 463 18.56 -0.78 5.84
C HIS A 463 18.66 -2.03 4.94
N ASN A 464 17.74 -2.17 4.00
CA ASN A 464 17.67 -3.31 3.10
C ASN A 464 17.89 -2.89 1.64
N ARG A 465 18.25 -3.86 0.80
CA ARG A 465 18.44 -3.71 -0.65
C ARG A 465 17.69 -4.82 -1.34
N TYR A 466 16.41 -4.61 -1.55
CA TYR A 466 15.52 -5.57 -2.18
C TYR A 466 15.69 -5.59 -3.69
N ILE A 467 15.77 -6.80 -4.25
CA ILE A 467 15.57 -7.11 -5.67
C ILE A 467 14.65 -8.32 -5.69
N PHE A 468 13.39 -8.13 -6.04
CA PHE A 468 12.43 -9.22 -6.07
C PHE A 468 12.48 -9.91 -7.43
N GLU A 469 12.76 -11.22 -7.43
CA GLU A 469 12.61 -12.05 -8.61
C GLU A 469 11.15 -12.04 -9.08
N SER A 470 10.91 -11.88 -10.37
CA SER A 470 9.58 -11.85 -10.97
C SER A 470 9.50 -12.79 -12.18
N GLU A 471 10.14 -13.97 -12.09
CA GLU A 471 10.19 -14.95 -13.18
C GLU A 471 8.85 -15.65 -13.37
N ASN A 472 8.14 -15.97 -12.27
CA ASN A 472 6.87 -16.65 -12.35
C ASN A 472 5.83 -15.85 -13.14
N ILE A 473 5.78 -14.51 -12.99
CA ILE A 473 4.87 -13.70 -13.79
C ILE A 473 5.31 -13.60 -15.26
N ARG A 474 6.61 -13.55 -15.55
CA ARG A 474 7.11 -13.60 -16.94
C ARG A 474 6.76 -14.95 -17.59
N SER A 475 6.96 -16.03 -16.87
CA SER A 475 6.54 -17.37 -17.29
C SER A 475 5.02 -17.47 -17.48
N ALA A 476 4.21 -16.91 -16.57
CA ALA A 476 2.76 -16.83 -16.69
C ALA A 476 2.33 -16.15 -17.99
N TYR A 477 3.03 -15.08 -18.35
CA TYR A 477 2.79 -14.35 -19.60
C TYR A 477 3.01 -15.20 -20.85
N SER A 478 3.93 -16.14 -20.85
CA SER A 478 4.15 -17.06 -21.95
C SER A 478 2.97 -18.05 -22.15
N ARG A 479 2.15 -18.25 -21.12
CA ARG A 479 1.06 -19.22 -21.05
C ARG A 479 -0.33 -18.67 -21.40
N ILE A 480 -0.46 -17.36 -21.66
CA ILE A 480 -1.74 -16.74 -22.10
C ILE A 480 -1.71 -16.41 -23.60
N SER A 481 -2.90 -16.22 -24.18
CA SER A 481 -3.05 -15.90 -25.60
C SER A 481 -2.40 -14.57 -25.98
N GLU A 482 -1.96 -14.41 -27.23
CA GLU A 482 -1.39 -13.14 -27.73
C GLU A 482 -2.38 -11.98 -27.62
N LYS A 483 -3.67 -12.24 -27.79
CA LYS A 483 -4.73 -11.28 -27.56
C LYS A 483 -4.74 -10.80 -26.09
N ASP A 484 -4.65 -11.73 -25.14
CA ASP A 484 -4.66 -11.38 -23.72
C ASP A 484 -3.38 -10.63 -23.30
N LYS A 485 -2.22 -10.95 -23.89
CA LYS A 485 -0.98 -10.19 -23.70
C LYS A 485 -1.12 -8.72 -24.11
N MET A 486 -1.85 -8.43 -25.18
CA MET A 486 -2.13 -7.05 -25.58
C MET A 486 -3.09 -6.33 -24.63
N LEU A 487 -4.06 -7.07 -24.07
CA LEU A 487 -5.07 -6.52 -23.15
C LEU A 487 -4.51 -6.29 -21.74
N LEU A 488 -3.60 -7.15 -21.30
CA LEU A 488 -3.05 -7.20 -19.95
C LEU A 488 -1.51 -7.08 -19.98
N PRO A 489 -0.91 -5.95 -20.36
CA PRO A 489 0.54 -5.84 -20.53
C PRO A 489 1.29 -6.01 -19.20
N TRP A 490 2.35 -6.84 -19.23
CA TRP A 490 3.37 -6.92 -18.19
C TRP A 490 4.74 -6.76 -18.87
N ASP A 491 5.23 -5.53 -18.91
CA ASP A 491 6.46 -5.14 -19.60
C ASP A 491 7.31 -4.15 -18.78
N PRO A 492 7.68 -4.51 -17.52
CA PRO A 492 8.45 -3.63 -16.64
C PRO A 492 9.79 -3.20 -17.22
N GLU A 493 10.41 -4.03 -18.06
CA GLU A 493 11.66 -3.74 -18.77
C GLU A 493 11.55 -2.55 -19.73
N ARG A 494 10.35 -2.22 -20.20
CA ARG A 494 10.07 -1.10 -21.11
C ARG A 494 9.80 0.22 -20.41
N ILE A 495 9.72 0.24 -19.08
CA ILE A 495 9.45 1.47 -18.33
C ILE A 495 10.63 2.43 -18.47
N HIS A 496 10.39 3.56 -19.08
CA HIS A 496 11.36 4.64 -19.12
C HIS A 496 11.26 5.49 -17.85
N TRP A 497 11.97 5.11 -16.79
CA TRP A 497 11.83 5.67 -15.45
C TRP A 497 11.86 7.20 -15.37
N LYS A 498 12.76 7.86 -16.11
CA LYS A 498 12.81 9.32 -16.11
C LYS A 498 11.49 9.94 -16.59
N ASN A 499 10.92 9.41 -17.67
CA ASN A 499 9.64 9.86 -18.21
C ASN A 499 8.50 9.57 -17.23
N TYR A 500 8.46 8.34 -16.71
CA TYR A 500 7.47 7.91 -15.72
C TYR A 500 7.46 8.82 -14.49
N TRP A 501 8.62 9.09 -13.86
CA TRP A 501 8.68 9.94 -12.68
C TRP A 501 8.29 11.38 -12.93
N ILE A 502 8.64 11.96 -14.09
CA ILE A 502 8.37 13.37 -14.43
C ILE A 502 6.92 13.58 -14.85
N HIS A 503 6.41 12.75 -15.77
CA HIS A 503 5.14 13.00 -16.48
C HIS A 503 3.97 12.15 -15.94
N HIS A 504 4.23 11.11 -15.18
CA HIS A 504 3.18 10.31 -14.57
C HIS A 504 3.16 10.51 -13.05
N GLN A 505 4.23 10.18 -12.36
CA GLN A 505 4.24 10.17 -10.91
C GLN A 505 4.13 11.56 -10.27
N ILE A 506 4.96 12.53 -10.69
CA ILE A 506 4.90 13.89 -10.14
C ILE A 506 3.56 14.55 -10.46
N GLU A 507 3.11 14.48 -11.72
CA GLU A 507 1.84 15.08 -12.14
C GLU A 507 0.64 14.42 -11.46
N GLY A 508 0.70 13.10 -11.27
CA GLY A 508 -0.30 12.37 -10.50
C GLY A 508 -0.37 12.80 -9.04
N ILE A 509 0.78 12.92 -8.37
CA ILE A 509 0.85 13.40 -6.98
C ILE A 509 0.30 14.82 -6.86
N GLU A 510 0.70 15.72 -7.75
CA GLU A 510 0.22 17.11 -7.76
C GLU A 510 -1.30 17.18 -7.96
N LYS A 511 -1.85 16.38 -8.84
CA LYS A 511 -3.27 16.41 -9.19
C LYS A 511 -4.16 15.69 -8.17
N TRP A 512 -3.76 14.52 -7.69
CA TRP A 512 -4.65 13.62 -6.96
C TRP A 512 -4.36 13.51 -5.46
N ILE A 513 -3.10 13.66 -5.05
CA ILE A 513 -2.70 13.50 -3.65
C ILE A 513 -2.55 14.84 -2.95
N GLN A 514 -1.84 15.79 -3.54
CA GLN A 514 -1.47 17.04 -2.91
C GLN A 514 -2.68 17.87 -2.40
N PRO A 515 -3.80 17.99 -3.14
CA PRO A 515 -4.94 18.73 -2.65
C PRO A 515 -5.56 18.15 -1.38
N LYS A 516 -5.48 16.80 -1.19
CA LYS A 516 -5.98 16.09 0.00
C LYS A 516 -4.93 16.14 1.13
N ALA A 517 -3.68 15.89 0.81
CA ALA A 517 -2.58 15.89 1.78
C ALA A 517 -2.39 17.24 2.46
N VAL A 518 -2.55 18.34 1.73
CA VAL A 518 -2.49 19.70 2.31
C VAL A 518 -3.60 19.90 3.35
N LYS A 519 -4.80 19.41 3.11
CA LYS A 519 -5.88 19.45 4.11
C LYS A 519 -5.55 18.59 5.33
N GLU A 520 -5.12 17.35 5.13
CA GLU A 520 -4.76 16.45 6.24
C GLU A 520 -3.54 16.96 7.04
N TRP A 521 -2.57 17.57 6.38
CA TRP A 521 -1.39 18.14 7.03
C TRP A 521 -1.68 19.46 7.73
N ALA A 522 -2.62 20.25 7.22
CA ALA A 522 -3.09 21.48 7.89
C ALA A 522 -3.92 21.17 9.15
N PHE A 523 -4.65 20.06 9.20
CA PHE A 523 -5.43 19.66 10.39
C PHE A 523 -4.61 18.93 11.46
N LYS A 524 -3.40 18.44 11.15
CA LYS A 524 -2.47 17.82 12.12
C LYS A 524 -1.43 18.81 12.67
N ILE A 525 -1.51 20.09 12.30
CA ILE A 525 -0.79 21.23 12.85
C ILE A 525 -1.71 22.05 13.75
#